data_2cbd71d8fa740e24ad8701db955927b7
#
_entry.id   2cbd71d8fa740e24ad8701db955927b7
#
_cell.length_a   1.000
_cell.length_b   1.000
_cell.length_c   1.000
_cell.angle_alpha   90.00
_cell.angle_beta   90.00
_cell.angle_gamma   90.00
#
_symmetry.space_group_name_H-M   'P 1'
#
loop_
_entity.id
_entity.type
_entity.pdbx_description
1 polymer ?
#
loop_
_entity_poly.entity_id
_entity_poly.type
_entity_poly.pdbx_seq_one_letter_code
_entity_poly.pdbx_strand_id
1 'polypeptide(L)'
;LEAVDELLAAGRIMQALYEQQLHEEARVAKQTLDELHAAAADPEATGNLLDLYYLFKGPVATTLDNERLPFLPVGSPNPGKTLYPAGLARPEIDTFLETHPSARDTILAERSLVRRATAESLAGDLARLDDYPGVAELHPGLRGRLEAIDEDPASLYAVPYALAYAPQLTEARRHLERAAEAIEEETPDFAAYLHNRGRDLLSGDYESGDASWVTGEFGNLNLQVGSYESYDDNLLGIKAFYSASLLARDEARSRALAAAMTELQAIEDALPYEHHKRVRSHIPVGVYNVVADFGQARGANTATILPNDADHARKYGRIVLIRNNILGNPAIFENVKQRFEAVVAPEYREHLSIDGSFNRTLWHEIGHYLGISVTADGRSLGEALADYADLIEEMKSDLVSLHAAPTLRTIGYYDDQGLRAHYADGIRRTLQVVRPRSEQPYQTMQLMQFNYFMEHGLIEPHGDAALLAINYDRYHEVVSALLSEVLRLQYAGDYEMTRAFVERWNYWDDRVHGRLAELIQEQASYRGTLVRYAILENR
;
A
#
# COMPACT_ATOMS: atom_id res chain seq x y z
N LEU A 1 -4.99 -16.90 23.38
CA LEU A 1 -3.62 -17.19 22.92
C LEU A 1 -3.62 -18.17 21.75
N GLU A 2 -4.41 -19.24 21.82
CA GLU A 2 -4.51 -20.26 20.75
C GLU A 2 -4.86 -19.63 19.38
N ALA A 3 -5.90 -18.79 19.31
CA ALA A 3 -6.26 -18.10 18.08
C ALA A 3 -5.11 -17.23 17.53
N VAL A 4 -4.38 -16.55 18.38
CA VAL A 4 -3.22 -15.73 17.96
C VAL A 4 -2.12 -16.60 17.34
N ASP A 5 -1.84 -17.78 17.91
CA ASP A 5 -0.85 -18.71 17.36
C ASP A 5 -1.26 -19.21 15.97
N GLU A 6 -2.53 -19.55 15.79
CA GLU A 6 -3.09 -19.97 14.50
C GLU A 6 -3.07 -18.82 13.46
N LEU A 7 -3.41 -17.59 13.85
CA LEU A 7 -3.33 -16.41 12.96
C LEU A 7 -1.89 -16.10 12.55
N LEU A 8 -0.92 -16.25 13.45
CA LEU A 8 0.50 -16.09 13.13
C LEU A 8 0.98 -17.19 12.17
N ALA A 9 0.50 -18.43 12.33
CA ALA A 9 0.81 -19.53 11.41
C ALA A 9 0.28 -19.26 10.00
N ALA A 10 -0.98 -18.80 9.88
CA ALA A 10 -1.54 -18.36 8.61
C ALA A 10 -0.72 -17.21 8.00
N GLY A 11 -0.29 -16.24 8.82
CA GLY A 11 0.57 -15.13 8.39
C GLY A 11 1.92 -15.60 7.83
N ARG A 12 2.56 -16.60 8.45
CA ARG A 12 3.82 -17.17 7.93
C ARG A 12 3.63 -17.83 6.56
N ILE A 13 2.47 -18.44 6.32
CA ILE A 13 2.15 -18.98 4.99
C ILE A 13 2.03 -17.85 3.96
N MET A 14 1.38 -16.72 4.31
CA MET A 14 1.32 -15.54 3.43
C MET A 14 2.71 -14.98 3.14
N GLN A 15 3.63 -14.97 4.13
CA GLN A 15 5.02 -14.59 3.91
C GLN A 15 5.70 -15.50 2.88
N ALA A 16 5.57 -16.81 3.04
CA ALA A 16 6.18 -17.78 2.12
C ALA A 16 5.60 -17.67 0.69
N LEU A 17 4.29 -17.44 0.57
CA LEU A 17 3.64 -17.20 -0.72
C LEU A 17 4.13 -15.91 -1.39
N TYR A 18 4.25 -14.83 -0.64
CA TYR A 18 4.80 -13.58 -1.14
C TYR A 18 6.23 -13.75 -1.68
N GLU A 19 7.10 -14.43 -0.93
CA GLU A 19 8.47 -14.73 -1.34
C GLU A 19 8.50 -15.58 -2.62
N GLN A 20 7.61 -16.56 -2.73
CA GLN A 20 7.43 -17.38 -3.94
C GLN A 20 6.95 -16.54 -5.13
N GLN A 21 6.06 -15.56 -4.91
CA GLN A 21 5.59 -14.66 -5.97
C GLN A 21 6.69 -13.73 -6.49
N LEU A 22 7.67 -13.36 -5.66
CA LEU A 22 8.74 -12.42 -6.05
C LEU A 22 9.75 -13.05 -7.00
N HIS A 23 10.32 -14.19 -6.62
CA HIS A 23 11.37 -14.87 -7.36
C HIS A 23 11.35 -16.37 -7.08
N GLU A 24 11.50 -17.18 -8.10
CA GLU A 24 11.66 -18.63 -7.94
C GLU A 24 12.89 -18.96 -7.07
N GLU A 25 13.98 -18.24 -7.26
CA GLU A 25 15.24 -18.42 -6.54
C GLU A 25 15.24 -17.76 -5.14
N ALA A 26 14.34 -16.84 -4.85
CA ALA A 26 14.33 -16.10 -3.59
C ALA A 26 14.13 -17.02 -2.37
N ARG A 27 13.28 -18.03 -2.49
CA ARG A 27 13.03 -19.00 -1.42
C ARG A 27 14.26 -19.81 -1.09
N VAL A 28 15.01 -20.26 -2.12
CA VAL A 28 16.24 -21.03 -1.92
C VAL A 28 17.34 -20.16 -1.31
N ALA A 29 17.51 -18.95 -1.81
CA ALA A 29 18.48 -17.99 -1.28
C ALA A 29 18.17 -17.62 0.18
N LYS A 30 16.89 -17.41 0.53
CA LYS A 30 16.45 -17.12 1.90
C LYS A 30 16.69 -18.30 2.83
N GLN A 31 16.33 -19.51 2.40
CA GLN A 31 16.56 -20.72 3.18
C GLN A 31 18.06 -20.93 3.45
N THR A 32 18.91 -20.76 2.44
CA THR A 32 20.36 -20.85 2.61
C THR A 32 20.89 -19.82 3.62
N LEU A 33 20.37 -18.59 3.57
CA LEU A 33 20.75 -17.54 4.51
C LEU A 33 20.31 -17.86 5.94
N ASP A 34 19.09 -18.40 6.12
CA ASP A 34 18.60 -18.84 7.43
C ASP A 34 19.46 -19.98 8.01
N GLU A 35 19.84 -20.97 7.19
CA GLU A 35 20.70 -22.08 7.59
C GLU A 35 22.11 -21.59 8.00
N LEU A 36 22.69 -20.67 7.24
CA LEU A 36 24.00 -20.06 7.57
C LEU A 36 23.92 -19.25 8.87
N HIS A 37 22.86 -18.49 9.08
CA HIS A 37 22.67 -17.72 10.30
C HIS A 37 22.48 -18.63 11.52
N ALA A 38 21.66 -19.66 11.41
CA ALA A 38 21.45 -20.67 12.46
C ALA A 38 22.71 -21.44 12.79
N ALA A 39 23.59 -21.70 11.82
CA ALA A 39 24.89 -22.31 12.01
C ALA A 39 25.95 -21.37 12.60
N ALA A 40 25.59 -20.13 12.93
CA ALA A 40 26.48 -19.07 13.41
C ALA A 40 27.68 -18.81 12.47
N ALA A 41 27.53 -19.07 11.18
CA ALA A 41 28.50 -18.73 10.16
C ALA A 41 28.46 -17.21 9.91
N ASP A 42 29.44 -16.48 10.47
CA ASP A 42 29.48 -15.02 10.47
C ASP A 42 28.12 -14.40 10.91
N PRO A 43 27.77 -14.44 12.21
CA PRO A 43 26.44 -14.01 12.68
C PRO A 43 26.11 -12.55 12.39
N GLU A 44 27.13 -11.70 12.33
CA GLU A 44 26.97 -10.27 12.01
C GLU A 44 26.58 -10.08 10.54
N ALA A 45 27.32 -10.66 9.61
CA ALA A 45 27.05 -10.53 8.19
C ALA A 45 25.70 -11.19 7.81
N THR A 46 25.43 -12.40 8.30
CA THR A 46 24.17 -13.10 8.03
C THR A 46 22.97 -12.39 8.67
N GLY A 47 23.14 -11.83 9.86
CA GLY A 47 22.12 -11.00 10.52
C GLY A 47 21.81 -9.73 9.72
N ASN A 48 22.84 -9.03 9.25
CA ASN A 48 22.66 -7.83 8.40
C ASN A 48 21.98 -8.17 7.07
N LEU A 49 22.28 -9.30 6.45
CA LEU A 49 21.60 -9.75 5.23
C LEU A 49 20.13 -10.09 5.47
N LEU A 50 19.80 -10.72 6.60
CA LEU A 50 18.42 -10.97 7.01
C LEU A 50 17.66 -9.66 7.25
N ASP A 51 18.28 -8.70 7.91
CA ASP A 51 17.70 -7.38 8.11
C ASP A 51 17.42 -6.66 6.79
N LEU A 52 18.34 -6.70 5.84
CA LEU A 52 18.13 -6.18 4.50
C LEU A 52 16.99 -6.91 3.77
N TYR A 53 16.94 -8.23 3.90
CA TYR A 53 15.88 -9.03 3.28
C TYR A 53 14.49 -8.62 3.78
N TYR A 54 14.35 -8.43 5.08
CA TYR A 54 13.09 -7.98 5.67
C TYR A 54 12.78 -6.51 5.38
N LEU A 55 13.80 -5.66 5.35
CA LEU A 55 13.65 -4.24 5.02
C LEU A 55 13.13 -4.02 3.59
N PHE A 56 13.69 -4.77 2.63
CA PHE A 56 13.33 -4.67 1.21
C PHE A 56 12.26 -5.68 0.77
N LYS A 57 11.77 -6.48 1.70
CA LYS A 57 10.74 -7.51 1.44
C LYS A 57 11.15 -8.55 0.39
N GLY A 58 12.44 -8.86 0.31
CA GLY A 58 13.01 -9.79 -0.64
C GLY A 58 14.49 -9.54 -0.93
N PRO A 59 15.07 -10.25 -1.91
CA PRO A 59 16.51 -10.27 -2.15
C PRO A 59 17.05 -9.08 -2.95
N VAL A 60 16.22 -8.09 -3.28
CA VAL A 60 16.58 -6.94 -4.14
C VAL A 60 16.43 -5.63 -3.37
N ALA A 61 17.55 -4.99 -3.08
CA ALA A 61 17.59 -3.69 -2.41
C ALA A 61 17.32 -2.54 -3.39
N THR A 62 16.82 -1.42 -2.83
CA THR A 62 16.84 -0.13 -3.53
C THR A 62 17.96 0.70 -2.94
N THR A 63 18.93 1.09 -3.77
CA THR A 63 20.10 1.90 -3.37
C THR A 63 19.72 3.34 -3.04
N LEU A 64 20.67 4.10 -2.49
CA LEU A 64 20.48 5.54 -2.26
C LEU A 64 20.22 6.30 -3.57
N ASP A 65 20.83 5.84 -4.68
CA ASP A 65 20.63 6.43 -6.03
C ASP A 65 19.33 5.94 -6.72
N ASN A 66 18.46 5.28 -5.95
CA ASN A 66 17.18 4.78 -6.45
C ASN A 66 17.29 3.63 -7.48
N GLU A 67 18.41 2.93 -7.51
CA GLU A 67 18.60 1.73 -8.34
C GLU A 67 18.15 0.47 -7.60
N ARG A 68 17.69 -0.53 -8.35
CA ARG A 68 17.30 -1.84 -7.79
C ARG A 68 18.38 -2.87 -8.06
N LEU A 69 19.06 -3.33 -7.01
CA LEU A 69 20.18 -4.27 -7.10
C LEU A 69 19.93 -5.48 -6.19
N PRO A 70 20.11 -6.73 -6.72
CA PRO A 70 20.08 -7.92 -5.90
C PRO A 70 21.30 -7.96 -4.96
N PHE A 71 21.09 -8.31 -3.70
CA PHE A 71 22.13 -8.52 -2.69
C PHE A 71 22.26 -9.97 -2.23
N LEU A 72 21.34 -10.83 -2.68
CA LEU A 72 21.46 -12.29 -2.60
C LEU A 72 21.64 -12.87 -4.02
N PRO A 73 22.12 -14.11 -4.16
CA PRO A 73 22.37 -14.74 -5.46
C PRO A 73 21.07 -15.13 -6.17
N VAL A 74 20.36 -14.14 -6.62
CA VAL A 74 19.14 -14.26 -7.45
C VAL A 74 19.39 -13.61 -8.80
N GLY A 75 18.72 -14.09 -9.85
CA GLY A 75 18.78 -13.48 -11.17
C GLY A 75 18.29 -12.01 -11.19
N SER A 76 18.50 -11.34 -12.31
CA SER A 76 17.98 -9.98 -12.49
C SER A 76 16.45 -9.96 -12.28
N PRO A 77 15.92 -8.89 -11.64
CA PRO A 77 14.50 -8.79 -11.39
C PRO A 77 13.69 -8.91 -12.68
N ASN A 78 12.86 -9.95 -12.80
CA ASN A 78 11.86 -10.05 -13.85
C ASN A 78 10.69 -9.11 -13.50
N PRO A 79 10.29 -8.17 -14.35
CA PRO A 79 9.16 -7.27 -14.07
C PRO A 79 7.86 -8.01 -13.70
N GLY A 80 7.58 -9.13 -14.36
CA GLY A 80 6.43 -10.00 -14.08
C GLY A 80 6.61 -10.93 -12.88
N LYS A 81 7.80 -10.93 -12.27
CA LYS A 81 8.11 -11.86 -11.16
C LYS A 81 7.87 -13.32 -11.57
N THR A 82 7.33 -14.15 -10.66
CA THR A 82 6.90 -15.52 -10.98
C THR A 82 5.45 -15.62 -11.44
N LEU A 83 4.75 -14.49 -11.51
CA LEU A 83 3.33 -14.43 -11.88
C LEU A 83 3.09 -14.51 -13.38
N TYR A 84 4.16 -14.36 -14.16
CA TYR A 84 4.18 -14.49 -15.62
C TYR A 84 5.37 -15.34 -16.03
N PRO A 85 5.31 -15.99 -17.23
CA PRO A 85 6.47 -16.70 -17.77
C PRO A 85 7.72 -15.83 -17.82
N ALA A 86 8.87 -16.42 -17.52
CA ALA A 86 10.15 -15.72 -17.56
C ALA A 86 10.39 -15.08 -18.94
N GLY A 87 10.80 -13.82 -18.95
CA GLY A 87 11.09 -13.06 -20.15
C GLY A 87 9.86 -12.57 -20.92
N LEU A 88 8.65 -12.83 -20.45
CA LEU A 88 7.42 -12.32 -21.08
C LEU A 88 7.39 -10.78 -20.97
N ALA A 89 7.15 -10.13 -22.12
CA ALA A 89 7.06 -8.68 -22.22
C ALA A 89 5.63 -8.21 -22.51
N ARG A 90 5.29 -6.99 -22.10
CA ARG A 90 3.96 -6.41 -22.29
C ARG A 90 3.49 -6.45 -23.77
N PRO A 91 4.30 -6.09 -24.79
CA PRO A 91 3.84 -6.17 -26.18
C PRO A 91 3.45 -7.58 -26.64
N GLU A 92 4.08 -8.62 -26.07
CA GLU A 92 3.73 -10.01 -26.37
C GLU A 92 2.35 -10.37 -25.78
N ILE A 93 2.07 -9.91 -24.55
CA ILE A 93 0.75 -10.08 -23.92
C ILE A 93 -0.32 -9.35 -24.72
N ASP A 94 -0.07 -8.10 -25.09
CA ASP A 94 -1.02 -7.28 -25.86
C ASP A 94 -1.35 -7.96 -27.21
N THR A 95 -0.34 -8.43 -27.94
CA THR A 95 -0.51 -9.19 -29.20
C THR A 95 -1.29 -10.49 -28.99
N PHE A 96 -1.00 -11.23 -27.91
CA PHE A 96 -1.74 -12.45 -27.57
C PHE A 96 -3.22 -12.15 -27.30
N LEU A 97 -3.52 -11.11 -26.53
CA LEU A 97 -4.90 -10.73 -26.19
C LEU A 97 -5.68 -10.16 -27.37
N GLU A 98 -5.02 -9.54 -28.36
CA GLU A 98 -5.65 -9.12 -29.61
C GLU A 98 -6.12 -10.34 -30.44
N THR A 99 -5.34 -11.40 -30.45
CA THR A 99 -5.63 -12.63 -31.22
C THR A 99 -6.50 -13.62 -30.43
N HIS A 100 -6.51 -13.53 -29.09
CA HIS A 100 -7.26 -14.40 -28.17
C HIS A 100 -8.11 -13.57 -27.17
N PRO A 101 -9.10 -12.80 -27.65
CA PRO A 101 -9.86 -11.89 -26.79
C PRO A 101 -10.64 -12.60 -25.66
N SER A 102 -11.01 -13.87 -25.86
CA SER A 102 -11.67 -14.69 -24.82
C SER A 102 -10.77 -15.06 -23.64
N ALA A 103 -9.45 -14.98 -23.78
CA ALA A 103 -8.50 -15.22 -22.69
C ALA A 103 -8.30 -13.98 -21.80
N ARG A 104 -8.79 -12.80 -22.20
CA ARG A 104 -8.52 -11.52 -21.57
C ARG A 104 -8.85 -11.53 -20.09
N ASP A 105 -10.07 -11.93 -19.74
CA ASP A 105 -10.55 -11.89 -18.34
C ASP A 105 -9.73 -12.80 -17.42
N THR A 106 -9.25 -13.93 -17.91
CA THR A 106 -8.43 -14.87 -17.12
C THR A 106 -6.98 -14.44 -17.02
N ILE A 107 -6.39 -13.95 -18.12
CA ILE A 107 -5.00 -13.47 -18.16
C ILE A 107 -4.84 -12.21 -17.31
N LEU A 108 -5.80 -11.28 -17.37
CA LEU A 108 -5.77 -10.03 -16.62
C LEU A 108 -6.41 -10.13 -15.23
N ALA A 109 -6.96 -11.30 -14.84
CA ALA A 109 -7.49 -11.46 -13.48
C ALA A 109 -6.40 -11.19 -12.43
N GLU A 110 -6.75 -10.41 -11.42
CA GLU A 110 -5.86 -9.97 -10.34
C GLU A 110 -5.21 -11.14 -9.59
N ARG A 111 -5.97 -12.22 -9.37
CA ARG A 111 -5.57 -13.42 -8.62
C ARG A 111 -5.38 -14.61 -9.53
N SER A 112 -4.63 -14.42 -10.62
CA SER A 112 -4.27 -15.49 -11.55
C SER A 112 -2.77 -15.48 -11.87
N LEU A 113 -2.24 -16.68 -12.11
CA LEU A 113 -0.86 -16.91 -12.55
C LEU A 113 -0.88 -17.29 -14.04
N VAL A 114 -0.12 -16.54 -14.85
CA VAL A 114 -0.02 -16.76 -16.30
C VAL A 114 1.06 -17.80 -16.61
N ARG A 115 0.79 -18.71 -17.52
CA ARG A 115 1.70 -19.78 -17.94
C ARG A 115 1.79 -19.88 -19.47
N ARG A 116 2.86 -20.51 -19.96
CA ARG A 116 2.94 -21.03 -21.32
C ARG A 116 2.16 -22.35 -21.41
N ALA A 117 1.42 -22.56 -22.50
CA ALA A 117 0.63 -23.77 -22.72
C ALA A 117 1.52 -24.95 -23.15
N THR A 118 2.39 -25.42 -22.26
CA THR A 118 3.24 -26.59 -22.45
C THR A 118 2.57 -27.84 -21.90
N ALA A 119 2.91 -29.03 -22.44
CA ALA A 119 2.44 -30.32 -21.91
C ALA A 119 2.70 -30.46 -20.42
N GLU A 120 3.90 -30.06 -19.96
CA GLU A 120 4.29 -30.13 -18.56
C GLU A 120 3.42 -29.22 -17.67
N SER A 121 3.19 -27.95 -18.05
CA SER A 121 2.41 -27.01 -17.25
C SER A 121 0.94 -27.43 -17.18
N LEU A 122 0.34 -27.85 -18.30
CA LEU A 122 -1.05 -28.32 -18.37
C LEU A 122 -1.25 -29.60 -17.54
N ALA A 123 -0.37 -30.60 -17.71
CA ALA A 123 -0.44 -31.85 -16.93
C ALA A 123 -0.24 -31.58 -15.43
N GLY A 124 0.68 -30.68 -15.06
CA GLY A 124 0.92 -30.29 -13.67
C GLY A 124 -0.28 -29.59 -13.02
N ASP A 125 -0.96 -28.69 -13.74
CA ASP A 125 -2.15 -28.00 -13.23
C ASP A 125 -3.36 -28.95 -13.12
N LEU A 126 -3.54 -29.89 -14.07
CA LEU A 126 -4.58 -30.94 -13.98
C LEU A 126 -4.34 -31.89 -12.81
N ALA A 127 -3.10 -32.37 -12.63
CA ALA A 127 -2.74 -33.21 -11.49
C ALA A 127 -3.00 -32.50 -10.16
N ARG A 128 -2.62 -31.21 -10.05
CA ARG A 128 -2.88 -30.42 -8.84
C ARG A 128 -4.38 -30.25 -8.57
N LEU A 129 -5.21 -30.12 -9.62
CA LEU A 129 -6.64 -30.06 -9.47
C LEU A 129 -7.23 -31.39 -8.95
N ASP A 130 -6.61 -32.54 -9.30
CA ASP A 130 -6.97 -33.86 -8.74
C ASP A 130 -6.56 -33.98 -7.27
N ASP A 131 -5.40 -33.48 -6.90
CA ASP A 131 -4.87 -33.52 -5.51
C ASP A 131 -5.67 -32.61 -4.55
N TYR A 132 -6.34 -31.57 -5.08
CA TYR A 132 -7.08 -30.57 -4.29
C TYR A 132 -8.56 -30.47 -4.71
N PRO A 133 -9.39 -31.49 -4.44
CA PRO A 133 -10.79 -31.53 -4.87
C PRO A 133 -11.63 -30.35 -4.33
N GLY A 134 -11.32 -29.82 -3.14
CA GLY A 134 -11.99 -28.63 -2.60
C GLY A 134 -11.76 -27.37 -3.43
N VAL A 135 -10.61 -27.24 -4.11
CA VAL A 135 -10.36 -26.17 -5.08
C VAL A 135 -11.18 -26.42 -6.35
N ALA A 136 -11.23 -27.68 -6.82
CA ALA A 136 -12.00 -28.05 -8.00
C ALA A 136 -13.50 -27.74 -7.82
N GLU A 137 -14.06 -27.99 -6.65
CA GLU A 137 -15.46 -27.66 -6.31
C GLU A 137 -15.75 -26.17 -6.34
N LEU A 138 -14.82 -25.34 -5.87
CA LEU A 138 -14.93 -23.88 -5.85
C LEU A 138 -14.68 -23.23 -7.23
N HIS A 139 -14.11 -23.98 -8.19
CA HIS A 139 -13.85 -23.52 -9.54
C HIS A 139 -14.54 -24.41 -10.61
N PRO A 140 -15.88 -24.39 -10.66
CA PRO A 140 -16.63 -25.24 -11.61
C PRO A 140 -16.21 -24.93 -13.05
N GLY A 141 -15.97 -25.99 -13.85
CA GLY A 141 -15.55 -25.89 -15.22
C GLY A 141 -14.06 -25.60 -15.46
N LEU A 142 -13.24 -25.39 -14.41
CA LEU A 142 -11.81 -25.16 -14.55
C LEU A 142 -11.10 -26.33 -15.24
N ARG A 143 -11.42 -27.58 -14.85
CA ARG A 143 -10.90 -28.78 -15.48
C ARG A 143 -11.16 -28.77 -17.00
N GLY A 144 -12.42 -28.62 -17.42
CA GLY A 144 -12.77 -28.60 -18.83
C GLY A 144 -12.10 -27.48 -19.62
N ARG A 145 -11.88 -26.33 -18.98
CA ARG A 145 -11.09 -25.25 -19.61
C ARG A 145 -9.63 -25.64 -19.80
N LEU A 146 -8.99 -26.26 -18.81
CA LEU A 146 -7.58 -26.71 -18.91
C LEU A 146 -7.42 -27.82 -19.96
N GLU A 147 -8.35 -28.79 -20.00
CA GLU A 147 -8.35 -29.89 -20.98
C GLU A 147 -8.62 -29.41 -22.43
N ALA A 148 -9.26 -28.26 -22.60
CA ALA A 148 -9.54 -27.67 -23.91
C ALA A 148 -8.41 -26.77 -24.44
N ILE A 149 -7.34 -26.56 -23.68
CA ILE A 149 -6.19 -25.76 -24.12
C ILE A 149 -5.30 -26.65 -25.02
N ASP A 150 -5.07 -26.22 -26.25
CA ASP A 150 -4.10 -26.84 -27.13
C ASP A 150 -2.67 -26.60 -26.63
N GLU A 151 -1.85 -27.63 -26.68
CA GLU A 151 -0.43 -27.54 -26.39
C GLU A 151 0.27 -26.67 -27.43
N ASP A 152 0.65 -25.46 -27.03
CA ASP A 152 1.46 -24.53 -27.82
C ASP A 152 2.32 -23.66 -26.88
N PRO A 153 3.65 -23.89 -26.83
CA PRO A 153 4.54 -23.09 -25.99
C PRO A 153 4.58 -21.59 -26.31
N ALA A 154 4.09 -21.17 -27.49
CA ALA A 154 3.94 -19.75 -27.82
C ALA A 154 2.64 -19.15 -27.25
N SER A 155 1.67 -20.00 -26.90
CA SER A 155 0.38 -19.57 -26.34
C SER A 155 0.46 -19.36 -24.82
N LEU A 156 -0.47 -18.55 -24.32
CA LEU A 156 -0.61 -18.23 -22.90
C LEU A 156 -1.95 -18.74 -22.35
N TYR A 157 -1.94 -19.16 -21.10
CA TYR A 157 -3.15 -19.38 -20.32
C TYR A 157 -2.95 -18.92 -18.87
N ALA A 158 -4.00 -18.84 -18.09
CA ALA A 158 -3.93 -18.48 -16.69
C ALA A 158 -4.70 -19.46 -15.81
N VAL A 159 -4.16 -19.69 -14.63
CA VAL A 159 -4.79 -20.46 -13.56
C VAL A 159 -5.03 -19.58 -12.34
N PRO A 160 -6.13 -19.78 -11.60
CA PRO A 160 -6.36 -19.03 -10.36
C PRO A 160 -5.27 -19.34 -9.33
N TYR A 161 -4.94 -18.36 -8.49
CA TYR A 161 -4.01 -18.54 -7.38
C TYR A 161 -4.40 -19.71 -6.47
N ALA A 162 -5.70 -19.93 -6.29
CA ALA A 162 -6.25 -21.07 -5.55
C ALA A 162 -5.71 -22.41 -6.04
N LEU A 163 -5.53 -22.58 -7.36
CA LEU A 163 -4.92 -23.78 -7.94
C LEU A 163 -3.39 -23.71 -7.88
N ALA A 164 -2.81 -22.58 -8.30
CA ALA A 164 -1.36 -22.43 -8.36
C ALA A 164 -0.68 -22.67 -6.98
N TYR A 165 -1.33 -22.22 -5.91
CA TYR A 165 -0.85 -22.27 -4.53
C TYR A 165 -1.73 -23.14 -3.62
N ALA A 166 -2.44 -24.12 -4.18
CA ALA A 166 -3.42 -24.95 -3.46
C ALA A 166 -2.92 -25.56 -2.14
N PRO A 167 -1.69 -26.12 -2.06
CA PRO A 167 -1.15 -26.67 -0.81
C PRO A 167 -1.13 -25.63 0.32
N GLN A 168 -0.52 -24.48 0.05
CA GLN A 168 -0.32 -23.42 1.03
C GLN A 168 -1.64 -22.77 1.44
N LEU A 169 -2.52 -22.51 0.48
CA LEU A 169 -3.81 -21.87 0.74
C LEU A 169 -4.78 -22.80 1.51
N THR A 170 -4.72 -24.10 1.24
CA THR A 170 -5.47 -25.09 2.03
C THR A 170 -4.99 -25.13 3.47
N GLU A 171 -3.69 -25.05 3.70
CA GLU A 171 -3.12 -25.00 5.05
C GLU A 171 -3.45 -23.69 5.76
N ALA A 172 -3.35 -22.55 5.08
CA ALA A 172 -3.75 -21.26 5.61
C ALA A 172 -5.23 -21.25 6.03
N ARG A 173 -6.13 -21.81 5.21
CA ARG A 173 -7.53 -21.97 5.56
C ARG A 173 -7.71 -22.76 6.84
N ARG A 174 -7.02 -23.89 7.04
CA ARG A 174 -7.11 -24.69 8.27
C ARG A 174 -6.70 -23.90 9.51
N HIS A 175 -5.66 -23.07 9.40
CA HIS A 175 -5.27 -22.18 10.50
C HIS A 175 -6.33 -21.13 10.80
N LEU A 176 -6.94 -20.53 9.77
CA LEU A 176 -8.03 -19.57 9.96
C LEU A 176 -9.27 -20.22 10.59
N GLU A 177 -9.63 -21.44 10.18
CA GLU A 177 -10.73 -22.22 10.75
C GLU A 177 -10.50 -22.52 12.24
N ARG A 178 -9.30 -23.01 12.63
CA ARG A 178 -8.97 -23.25 14.05
C ARG A 178 -8.95 -21.96 14.88
N ALA A 179 -8.45 -20.86 14.30
CA ALA A 179 -8.52 -19.56 14.97
C ALA A 179 -9.97 -19.12 15.20
N ALA A 180 -10.85 -19.32 14.21
CA ALA A 180 -12.27 -19.02 14.31
C ALA A 180 -12.95 -19.82 15.41
N GLU A 181 -12.75 -21.14 15.42
CA GLU A 181 -13.29 -22.05 16.45
C GLU A 181 -12.88 -21.63 17.87
N ALA A 182 -11.64 -21.17 18.04
CA ALA A 182 -11.10 -20.74 19.34
C ALA A 182 -11.70 -19.43 19.89
N ILE A 183 -12.38 -18.62 19.04
CA ILE A 183 -12.92 -17.30 19.42
C ILE A 183 -14.42 -17.13 19.15
N GLU A 184 -15.09 -18.15 18.63
CA GLU A 184 -16.48 -18.05 18.17
C GLU A 184 -17.43 -17.58 19.27
N GLU A 185 -17.24 -18.04 20.51
CA GLU A 185 -18.09 -17.64 21.65
C GLU A 185 -17.85 -16.18 22.08
N GLU A 186 -16.61 -15.68 21.97
CA GLU A 186 -16.23 -14.34 22.45
C GLU A 186 -16.43 -13.26 21.39
N THR A 187 -16.12 -13.57 20.12
CA THR A 187 -16.15 -12.64 18.99
C THR A 187 -16.71 -13.32 17.73
N PRO A 188 -18.03 -13.60 17.68
CA PRO A 188 -18.65 -14.36 16.60
C PRO A 188 -18.48 -13.72 15.21
N ASP A 189 -18.52 -12.40 15.13
CA ASP A 189 -18.31 -11.70 13.84
C ASP A 189 -16.88 -11.87 13.31
N PHE A 190 -15.89 -11.86 14.21
CA PHE A 190 -14.50 -12.09 13.80
C PHE A 190 -14.29 -13.55 13.40
N ALA A 191 -14.91 -14.51 14.10
CA ALA A 191 -14.90 -15.91 13.71
C ALA A 191 -15.56 -16.12 12.32
N ALA A 192 -16.72 -15.50 12.08
CA ALA A 192 -17.40 -15.55 10.79
C ALA A 192 -16.52 -14.97 9.65
N TYR A 193 -15.83 -13.85 9.91
CA TYR A 193 -14.86 -13.31 8.96
C TYR A 193 -13.74 -14.31 8.64
N LEU A 194 -13.16 -14.97 9.65
CA LEU A 194 -12.07 -15.93 9.45
C LEU A 194 -12.51 -17.13 8.61
N HIS A 195 -13.71 -17.66 8.83
CA HIS A 195 -14.31 -18.71 8.00
C HIS A 195 -14.53 -18.24 6.55
N ASN A 196 -15.14 -17.07 6.36
CA ASN A 196 -15.36 -16.50 5.04
C ASN A 196 -14.04 -16.28 4.30
N ARG A 197 -13.05 -15.68 4.96
CA ARG A 197 -11.74 -15.42 4.35
C ARG A 197 -10.97 -16.71 4.04
N GLY A 198 -11.09 -17.73 4.89
CA GLY A 198 -10.53 -19.06 4.60
C GLY A 198 -11.10 -19.67 3.33
N ARG A 199 -12.41 -19.51 3.09
CA ARG A 199 -13.06 -19.91 1.85
C ARG A 199 -12.62 -19.06 0.66
N ASP A 200 -12.55 -17.74 0.83
CA ASP A 200 -12.17 -16.79 -0.22
C ASP A 200 -10.75 -17.06 -0.77
N LEU A 201 -9.81 -17.47 0.09
CA LEU A 201 -8.46 -17.85 -0.34
C LEU A 201 -8.48 -19.01 -1.35
N LEU A 202 -9.47 -19.92 -1.26
CA LEU A 202 -9.60 -21.07 -2.16
C LEU A 202 -10.58 -20.83 -3.32
N SER A 203 -11.51 -19.88 -3.19
CA SER A 203 -12.43 -19.53 -4.29
C SER A 203 -11.86 -18.46 -5.22
N GLY A 204 -10.96 -17.62 -4.71
CA GLY A 204 -10.49 -16.41 -5.41
C GLY A 204 -11.50 -15.26 -5.37
N ASP A 205 -12.73 -15.52 -4.89
CA ASP A 205 -13.78 -14.54 -4.69
C ASP A 205 -13.74 -14.03 -3.24
N TYR A 206 -13.40 -12.76 -3.06
CA TYR A 206 -13.19 -12.14 -1.76
C TYR A 206 -14.43 -11.42 -1.21
N GLU A 207 -15.57 -11.45 -1.91
CA GLU A 207 -16.76 -10.68 -1.52
C GLU A 207 -17.26 -11.03 -0.12
N SER A 208 -17.32 -12.32 0.24
CA SER A 208 -17.87 -12.72 1.53
C SER A 208 -16.99 -12.32 2.72
N GLY A 209 -15.67 -12.43 2.57
CA GLY A 209 -14.72 -11.98 3.57
C GLY A 209 -14.69 -10.45 3.68
N ASP A 210 -14.67 -9.74 2.55
CA ASP A 210 -14.68 -8.28 2.53
C ASP A 210 -15.96 -7.73 3.18
N ALA A 211 -17.13 -8.31 2.88
CA ALA A 211 -18.39 -7.93 3.49
C ALA A 211 -18.35 -8.09 5.01
N SER A 212 -17.97 -9.28 5.51
CA SER A 212 -17.90 -9.54 6.95
C SER A 212 -16.82 -8.70 7.64
N TRP A 213 -15.72 -8.38 6.94
CA TRP A 213 -14.65 -7.55 7.49
C TRP A 213 -15.08 -6.09 7.68
N VAL A 214 -15.85 -5.53 6.74
CA VAL A 214 -16.34 -4.14 6.80
C VAL A 214 -17.51 -3.97 7.77
N THR A 215 -18.39 -4.98 7.87
CA THR A 215 -19.64 -4.86 8.63
C THR A 215 -19.60 -5.49 10.03
N GLY A 216 -18.59 -6.33 10.33
CA GLY A 216 -18.51 -7.05 11.59
C GLY A 216 -17.87 -6.25 12.73
N GLU A 217 -18.21 -6.61 13.96
CA GLU A 217 -17.63 -6.07 15.19
C GLU A 217 -16.61 -7.06 15.76
N PHE A 218 -15.32 -6.80 15.56
CA PHE A 218 -14.24 -7.75 15.85
C PHE A 218 -13.64 -7.67 17.26
N GLY A 219 -14.06 -6.71 18.07
CA GLY A 219 -13.47 -6.49 19.39
C GLY A 219 -12.03 -5.97 19.30
N ASN A 220 -11.09 -6.60 20.05
CA ASN A 220 -9.74 -6.11 20.21
C ASN A 220 -8.74 -6.55 19.12
N LEU A 221 -9.06 -7.63 18.40
CA LEU A 221 -8.21 -8.15 17.34
C LEU A 221 -8.80 -7.86 15.96
N ASN A 222 -7.91 -7.72 14.98
CA ASN A 222 -8.27 -7.67 13.57
C ASN A 222 -7.20 -8.39 12.75
N LEU A 223 -7.59 -8.95 11.62
CA LEU A 223 -6.70 -9.61 10.68
C LEU A 223 -7.01 -9.11 9.27
N GLN A 224 -6.01 -8.59 8.61
CA GLN A 224 -6.02 -8.42 7.15
C GLN A 224 -5.22 -9.57 6.56
N VAL A 225 -5.81 -10.41 5.72
CA VAL A 225 -5.12 -11.56 5.10
C VAL A 225 -5.64 -11.82 3.71
N GLY A 226 -4.73 -12.01 2.75
CA GLY A 226 -5.05 -12.28 1.35
C GLY A 226 -4.09 -11.57 0.39
N SER A 227 -4.49 -11.49 -0.87
CA SER A 227 -3.78 -10.76 -1.93
C SER A 227 -4.62 -9.56 -2.37
N TYR A 228 -4.13 -8.35 -2.09
CA TYR A 228 -4.87 -7.10 -2.30
C TYR A 228 -4.13 -6.09 -3.16
N GLU A 229 -2.81 -5.95 -2.99
CA GLU A 229 -2.06 -4.87 -3.60
C GLU A 229 -1.21 -5.36 -4.76
N SER A 230 -1.19 -4.61 -5.85
CA SER A 230 -0.49 -4.95 -7.09
C SER A 230 0.83 -4.19 -7.29
N TYR A 231 1.30 -3.43 -6.31
CA TYR A 231 2.50 -2.57 -6.42
C TYR A 231 3.78 -3.29 -6.84
N ASP A 232 3.87 -4.60 -6.59
CA ASP A 232 5.03 -5.41 -6.95
C ASP A 232 4.93 -6.05 -8.35
N ASP A 233 3.80 -5.94 -9.05
CA ASP A 233 3.66 -6.31 -10.47
C ASP A 233 4.18 -5.18 -11.36
N ASN A 234 5.48 -5.21 -11.68
CA ASN A 234 6.11 -4.19 -12.50
C ASN A 234 5.91 -4.43 -14.01
N LEU A 235 5.18 -5.47 -14.42
CA LEU A 235 4.90 -5.76 -15.83
C LEU A 235 3.60 -5.10 -16.30
N LEU A 236 2.49 -5.37 -15.60
CA LEU A 236 1.17 -4.83 -15.96
C LEU A 236 0.53 -3.99 -14.84
N GLY A 237 0.99 -4.11 -13.58
CA GLY A 237 0.39 -3.43 -12.43
C GLY A 237 -0.95 -4.04 -11.98
N ILE A 238 -1.21 -5.31 -12.29
CA ILE A 238 -2.53 -5.93 -12.11
C ILE A 238 -2.51 -7.03 -11.04
N LYS A 239 -1.45 -7.86 -11.02
CA LYS A 239 -1.41 -9.05 -10.16
C LYS A 239 -1.20 -8.69 -8.70
N ALA A 240 -2.08 -9.20 -7.83
CA ALA A 240 -2.01 -8.97 -6.40
C ALA A 240 -1.05 -9.93 -5.68
N PHE A 241 -0.41 -9.42 -4.62
CA PHE A 241 0.57 -10.16 -3.82
C PHE A 241 0.03 -10.51 -2.45
N TYR A 242 0.45 -11.66 -1.91
CA TYR A 242 0.00 -12.12 -0.61
C TYR A 242 0.59 -11.31 0.53
N SER A 243 -0.26 -11.05 1.51
CA SER A 243 0.08 -10.37 2.75
C SER A 243 -0.80 -10.82 3.91
N ALA A 244 -0.31 -10.60 5.13
CA ALA A 244 -1.16 -10.64 6.31
C ALA A 244 -0.69 -9.59 7.32
N SER A 245 -1.65 -9.02 8.07
CA SER A 245 -1.41 -8.13 9.20
C SER A 245 -2.29 -8.53 10.36
N LEU A 246 -1.69 -8.97 11.45
CA LEU A 246 -2.38 -9.16 12.71
C LEU A 246 -2.32 -7.88 13.52
N LEU A 247 -3.47 -7.38 13.93
CA LEU A 247 -3.66 -6.05 14.49
C LEU A 247 -4.36 -6.13 15.85
N ALA A 248 -3.93 -5.32 16.81
CA ALA A 248 -4.58 -5.11 18.10
C ALA A 248 -5.12 -3.68 18.19
N ARG A 249 -6.40 -3.51 18.52
CA ARG A 249 -7.08 -2.22 18.54
C ARG A 249 -6.56 -1.30 19.66
N ASP A 250 -6.29 -0.06 19.32
CA ASP A 250 -6.09 1.03 20.26
C ASP A 250 -7.44 1.71 20.54
N GLU A 251 -8.09 1.32 21.62
CA GLU A 251 -9.42 1.78 21.98
C GLU A 251 -9.50 3.28 22.25
N ALA A 252 -8.46 3.86 22.85
CA ALA A 252 -8.46 5.29 23.20
C ALA A 252 -8.37 6.16 21.93
N ARG A 253 -7.42 5.86 21.05
CA ARG A 253 -7.26 6.57 19.78
C ARG A 253 -8.42 6.29 18.82
N SER A 254 -8.96 5.07 18.78
CA SER A 254 -10.13 4.74 17.97
C SER A 254 -11.37 5.55 18.38
N ARG A 255 -11.62 5.73 19.68
CA ARG A 255 -12.73 6.57 20.18
C ARG A 255 -12.53 8.05 19.85
N ALA A 256 -11.32 8.59 20.02
CA ALA A 256 -11.01 9.98 19.65
C ALA A 256 -11.25 10.22 18.15
N LEU A 257 -10.82 9.29 17.32
CA LEU A 257 -11.05 9.34 15.87
C LEU A 257 -12.54 9.28 15.52
N ALA A 258 -13.29 8.35 16.10
CA ALA A 258 -14.73 8.23 15.88
C ALA A 258 -15.48 9.52 16.22
N ALA A 259 -15.08 10.23 17.29
CA ALA A 259 -15.65 11.52 17.63
C ALA A 259 -15.36 12.60 16.57
N ALA A 260 -14.13 12.65 16.04
CA ALA A 260 -13.78 13.61 14.98
C ALA A 260 -14.51 13.31 13.66
N MET A 261 -14.81 12.04 13.37
CA MET A 261 -15.55 11.63 12.16
C MET A 261 -17.00 12.13 12.12
N THR A 262 -17.59 12.53 13.25
CA THR A 262 -18.93 13.17 13.26
C THR A 262 -18.97 14.49 12.53
N GLU A 263 -17.82 15.18 12.40
CA GLU A 263 -17.68 16.48 11.74
C GLU A 263 -17.29 16.39 10.25
N LEU A 264 -17.28 15.17 9.69
CA LEU A 264 -16.72 14.93 8.36
C LEU A 264 -17.49 15.70 7.25
N GLN A 265 -18.81 15.89 7.40
CA GLN A 265 -19.59 16.68 6.46
C GLN A 265 -19.18 18.17 6.50
N ALA A 266 -18.90 18.71 7.69
CA ALA A 266 -18.45 20.10 7.81
C ALA A 266 -17.06 20.30 7.18
N ILE A 267 -16.19 19.28 7.24
CA ILE A 267 -14.90 19.32 6.55
C ILE A 267 -15.08 19.26 5.04
N GLU A 268 -15.96 18.40 4.54
CA GLU A 268 -16.31 18.32 3.12
C GLU A 268 -16.86 19.66 2.60
N ASP A 269 -17.81 20.26 3.33
CA ASP A 269 -18.44 21.52 2.96
C ASP A 269 -17.48 22.72 2.98
N ALA A 270 -16.34 22.59 3.66
CA ALA A 270 -15.28 23.61 3.72
C ALA A 270 -14.24 23.46 2.59
N LEU A 271 -14.26 22.38 1.80
CA LEU A 271 -13.31 22.20 0.69
C LEU A 271 -13.51 23.27 -0.39
N PRO A 272 -12.45 23.70 -1.11
CA PRO A 272 -12.50 24.82 -2.04
C PRO A 272 -13.06 24.44 -3.43
N TYR A 273 -14.31 23.96 -3.48
CA TYR A 273 -15.06 23.68 -4.72
C TYR A 273 -16.58 23.83 -4.49
N GLU A 274 -17.40 23.84 -5.55
CA GLU A 274 -18.82 24.23 -5.46
C GLU A 274 -19.80 23.04 -5.30
N HIS A 275 -19.43 21.84 -5.73
CA HIS A 275 -20.35 20.70 -5.84
C HIS A 275 -20.10 19.66 -4.73
N HIS A 276 -20.23 20.10 -3.45
CA HIS A 276 -20.01 19.23 -2.31
C HIS A 276 -20.93 18.01 -2.32
N LYS A 277 -20.33 16.86 -2.04
CA LYS A 277 -21.09 15.62 -1.92
C LYS A 277 -21.60 15.41 -0.50
N ARG A 278 -22.62 14.59 -0.39
CA ARG A 278 -23.05 14.10 0.90
C ARG A 278 -22.12 12.96 1.34
N VAL A 279 -21.37 13.18 2.41
CA VAL A 279 -20.48 12.17 2.99
C VAL A 279 -21.31 11.15 3.77
N ARG A 280 -20.94 9.88 3.72
CA ARG A 280 -21.58 8.85 4.55
C ARG A 280 -21.39 9.20 6.03
N SER A 281 -22.46 9.11 6.81
CA SER A 281 -22.46 9.45 8.24
C SER A 281 -21.63 8.49 9.10
N HIS A 282 -21.30 7.32 8.57
CA HIS A 282 -20.47 6.33 9.26
C HIS A 282 -19.47 5.74 8.26
N ILE A 283 -18.19 6.00 8.52
CA ILE A 283 -17.07 5.35 7.85
C ILE A 283 -16.38 4.52 8.94
N PRO A 284 -16.31 3.20 8.79
CA PRO A 284 -15.61 2.36 9.72
C PRO A 284 -14.13 2.74 9.75
N VAL A 285 -13.66 3.24 10.88
CA VAL A 285 -12.26 3.60 11.11
C VAL A 285 -11.77 2.98 12.42
N GLY A 286 -10.53 2.56 12.44
CA GLY A 286 -9.90 2.06 13.65
C GLY A 286 -8.41 2.36 13.68
N VAL A 287 -7.93 2.63 14.88
CA VAL A 287 -6.50 2.77 15.15
C VAL A 287 -6.01 1.48 15.80
N TYR A 288 -4.97 0.90 15.22
CA TYR A 288 -4.47 -0.40 15.62
C TYR A 288 -2.96 -0.38 15.84
N ASN A 289 -2.48 -1.21 16.75
CA ASN A 289 -1.08 -1.58 16.87
C ASN A 289 -0.85 -2.87 16.07
N VAL A 290 0.10 -2.85 15.17
CA VAL A 290 0.52 -4.03 14.42
C VAL A 290 1.21 -4.99 15.38
N VAL A 291 0.66 -6.19 15.51
CA VAL A 291 1.25 -7.31 16.27
C VAL A 291 2.29 -8.02 15.42
N ALA A 292 1.96 -8.27 14.16
CA ALA A 292 2.88 -8.80 13.16
C ALA A 292 2.38 -8.51 11.74
N ASP A 293 3.32 -8.20 10.83
CA ASP A 293 3.10 -8.10 9.39
C ASP A 293 3.86 -9.19 8.65
N PHE A 294 3.26 -9.67 7.55
CA PHE A 294 3.80 -10.72 6.70
C PHE A 294 3.62 -10.36 5.22
N GLY A 295 4.56 -10.86 4.39
CA GLY A 295 4.52 -10.67 2.95
C GLY A 295 4.58 -9.19 2.56
N GLN A 296 3.75 -8.80 1.60
CA GLN A 296 3.75 -7.44 1.08
C GLN A 296 3.43 -6.36 2.13
N ALA A 297 2.63 -6.69 3.14
CA ALA A 297 2.31 -5.77 4.24
C ALA A 297 3.51 -5.42 5.12
N ARG A 298 4.56 -6.26 5.12
CA ARG A 298 5.75 -6.05 5.94
C ARG A 298 6.49 -4.78 5.52
N GLY A 299 6.92 -4.01 6.49
CA GLY A 299 7.61 -2.74 6.28
C GLY A 299 6.80 -1.55 6.81
N ALA A 300 7.03 -0.36 6.27
CA ALA A 300 6.46 0.87 6.79
C ALA A 300 5.04 1.17 6.25
N ASN A 301 4.17 0.17 6.09
CA ASN A 301 2.78 0.44 5.78
C ASN A 301 2.11 1.12 6.98
N THR A 302 1.63 2.35 6.79
CA THR A 302 1.13 3.22 7.86
C THR A 302 -0.39 3.19 8.01
N ALA A 303 -1.08 2.88 6.93
CA ALA A 303 -2.54 2.80 6.88
C ALA A 303 -2.99 1.85 5.77
N THR A 304 -4.22 1.41 5.83
CA THR A 304 -4.85 0.57 4.81
C THR A 304 -6.32 0.96 4.67
N ILE A 305 -6.79 1.12 3.44
CA ILE A 305 -8.20 1.29 3.09
C ILE A 305 -8.61 0.10 2.23
N LEU A 306 -9.50 -0.73 2.72
CA LEU A 306 -9.99 -1.92 2.01
C LEU A 306 -11.51 -2.08 2.16
N PRO A 307 -12.16 -2.80 1.27
CA PRO A 307 -11.65 -3.49 0.08
C PRO A 307 -11.25 -2.53 -1.05
N ASN A 308 -10.29 -2.96 -1.89
CA ASN A 308 -9.92 -2.22 -3.12
C ASN A 308 -10.97 -2.42 -4.22
N ASP A 309 -11.66 -3.57 -4.24
CA ASP A 309 -12.71 -3.85 -5.20
C ASP A 309 -13.83 -2.79 -5.15
N ALA A 310 -14.10 -2.17 -6.29
CA ALA A 310 -15.04 -1.05 -6.38
C ALA A 310 -16.49 -1.48 -6.13
N ASP A 311 -16.86 -2.71 -6.50
CA ASP A 311 -18.21 -3.25 -6.29
C ASP A 311 -18.43 -3.61 -4.83
N HIS A 312 -17.46 -4.24 -4.18
CA HIS A 312 -17.49 -4.52 -2.75
C HIS A 312 -17.52 -3.22 -1.94
N ALA A 313 -16.68 -2.25 -2.27
CA ALA A 313 -16.66 -0.94 -1.63
C ALA A 313 -17.99 -0.17 -1.80
N ARG A 314 -18.66 -0.29 -2.94
CA ARG A 314 -19.97 0.30 -3.18
C ARG A 314 -21.08 -0.38 -2.36
N LYS A 315 -21.06 -1.70 -2.26
CA LYS A 315 -22.07 -2.50 -1.54
C LYS A 315 -21.94 -2.36 -0.03
N TYR A 316 -20.74 -2.53 0.50
CA TYR A 316 -20.48 -2.72 1.93
C TYR A 316 -19.79 -1.51 2.56
N GLY A 317 -19.13 -0.68 1.78
CA GLY A 317 -18.25 0.39 2.26
C GLY A 317 -16.79 -0.06 2.31
N ARG A 318 -15.97 0.77 2.97
CA ARG A 318 -14.55 0.50 3.22
C ARG A 318 -14.26 0.72 4.69
N ILE A 319 -13.26 0.02 5.21
CA ILE A 319 -12.71 0.27 6.54
C ILE A 319 -11.33 0.91 6.40
N VAL A 320 -11.05 1.89 7.25
CA VAL A 320 -9.73 2.52 7.38
C VAL A 320 -9.04 1.97 8.61
N LEU A 321 -7.91 1.34 8.43
CA LEU A 321 -7.04 0.86 9.51
C LEU A 321 -5.78 1.72 9.58
N ILE A 322 -5.59 2.41 10.68
CA ILE A 322 -4.40 3.22 10.97
C ILE A 322 -3.46 2.43 11.86
N ARG A 323 -2.20 2.32 11.48
CA ARG A 323 -1.16 1.54 12.16
C ARG A 323 -0.36 2.42 13.11
N ASN A 324 -0.86 2.55 14.34
CA ASN A 324 -0.37 3.49 15.34
C ASN A 324 1.12 3.28 15.69
N ASN A 325 1.52 2.05 15.98
CA ASN A 325 2.90 1.75 16.36
C ASN A 325 3.90 1.78 15.19
N ILE A 326 3.44 1.85 13.96
CA ILE A 326 4.29 2.12 12.80
C ILE A 326 4.48 3.63 12.65
N LEU A 327 3.39 4.40 12.63
CA LEU A 327 3.43 5.87 12.57
C LEU A 327 4.14 6.48 13.78
N GLY A 328 3.90 5.93 14.97
CA GLY A 328 4.53 6.33 16.22
C GLY A 328 5.87 5.64 16.52
N ASN A 329 6.48 4.93 15.54
CA ASN A 329 7.76 4.27 15.77
C ASN A 329 8.90 5.31 15.93
N PRO A 330 9.60 5.36 17.09
CA PRO A 330 10.62 6.36 17.32
C PRO A 330 11.81 6.31 16.35
N ALA A 331 12.20 5.11 15.89
CA ALA A 331 13.31 4.96 14.95
C ALA A 331 12.92 5.43 13.53
N ILE A 332 11.66 5.18 13.10
CA ILE A 332 11.14 5.73 11.84
C ILE A 332 11.06 7.25 11.95
N PHE A 333 10.52 7.76 13.04
CA PHE A 333 10.39 9.20 13.26
C PHE A 333 11.75 9.92 13.30
N GLU A 334 12.73 9.35 14.00
CA GLU A 334 14.08 9.93 14.06
C GLU A 334 14.71 10.03 12.66
N ASN A 335 14.54 9.03 11.81
CA ASN A 335 15.02 9.07 10.43
C ASN A 335 14.39 10.23 9.63
N VAL A 336 13.07 10.40 9.71
CA VAL A 336 12.38 11.47 8.98
C VAL A 336 12.67 12.84 9.58
N LYS A 337 12.89 12.92 10.90
CA LYS A 337 13.29 14.13 11.61
C LYS A 337 14.67 14.60 11.15
N GLN A 338 15.66 13.71 11.09
CA GLN A 338 17.00 14.02 10.60
C GLN A 338 16.97 14.61 9.17
N ARG A 339 16.13 14.03 8.28
CA ARG A 339 15.94 14.57 6.93
C ARG A 339 15.35 15.97 6.93
N PHE A 340 14.36 16.22 7.76
CA PHE A 340 13.73 17.52 7.92
C PHE A 340 14.74 18.56 8.47
N GLU A 341 15.45 18.20 9.53
CA GLU A 341 16.43 19.07 10.18
C GLU A 341 17.66 19.36 9.30
N ALA A 342 17.97 18.49 8.34
CA ALA A 342 19.06 18.70 7.40
C ALA A 342 18.85 19.93 6.50
N VAL A 343 17.58 20.24 6.16
CA VAL A 343 17.25 21.25 5.16
C VAL A 343 16.31 22.36 5.65
N VAL A 344 15.74 22.24 6.86
CA VAL A 344 14.86 23.27 7.42
C VAL A 344 15.59 24.09 8.46
N ALA A 345 15.38 25.40 8.47
CA ALA A 345 16.03 26.32 9.40
C ALA A 345 15.65 26.03 10.88
N PRO A 346 16.58 26.21 11.83
CA PRO A 346 16.44 25.73 13.21
C PRO A 346 15.16 26.16 13.91
N GLU A 347 14.69 27.38 13.67
CA GLU A 347 13.52 27.98 14.30
C GLU A 347 12.18 27.31 13.92
N TYR A 348 12.15 26.47 12.87
CA TYR A 348 10.96 25.74 12.43
C TYR A 348 10.99 24.27 12.82
N ARG A 349 12.13 23.75 13.30
CA ARG A 349 12.33 22.30 13.56
C ARG A 349 11.52 21.77 14.72
N GLU A 350 11.28 22.59 15.74
CA GLU A 350 10.54 22.22 16.96
C GLU A 350 9.08 21.83 16.71
N HIS A 351 8.51 22.25 15.58
CA HIS A 351 7.12 21.93 15.25
C HIS A 351 6.93 20.50 14.74
N LEU A 352 7.97 19.85 14.22
CA LEU A 352 7.84 18.47 13.75
C LEU A 352 7.70 17.50 14.92
N SER A 353 6.64 16.69 14.91
CA SER A 353 6.36 15.72 15.98
C SER A 353 5.76 14.42 15.45
N ILE A 354 5.84 13.35 16.24
CA ILE A 354 5.20 12.04 15.94
C ILE A 354 3.69 12.22 15.78
N ASP A 355 3.04 12.98 16.66
CA ASP A 355 1.58 13.21 16.59
C ASP A 355 1.20 14.03 15.35
N GLY A 356 2.04 14.97 14.92
CA GLY A 356 1.87 15.67 13.64
C GLY A 356 1.90 14.71 12.44
N SER A 357 2.88 13.82 12.41
CA SER A 357 3.00 12.79 11.36
C SER A 357 1.84 11.80 11.38
N PHE A 358 1.40 11.39 12.58
CA PHE A 358 0.22 10.53 12.74
C PHE A 358 -1.03 11.23 12.21
N ASN A 359 -1.34 12.44 12.64
CA ASN A 359 -2.54 13.16 12.26
C ASN A 359 -2.56 13.48 10.74
N ARG A 360 -1.44 13.93 10.18
CA ARG A 360 -1.36 14.19 8.75
C ARG A 360 -1.65 12.92 7.93
N THR A 361 -1.07 11.78 8.31
CA THR A 361 -1.32 10.51 7.60
C THR A 361 -2.76 10.04 7.78
N LEU A 362 -3.29 10.09 8.99
CA LEU A 362 -4.68 9.74 9.27
C LEU A 362 -5.65 10.56 8.40
N TRP A 363 -5.47 11.88 8.34
CA TRP A 363 -6.36 12.75 7.59
C TRP A 363 -6.12 12.72 6.08
N HIS A 364 -4.95 12.23 5.62
CA HIS A 364 -4.73 11.84 4.23
C HIS A 364 -5.65 10.67 3.85
N GLU A 365 -5.67 9.60 4.65
CA GLU A 365 -6.54 8.45 4.40
C GLU A 365 -8.03 8.81 4.42
N ILE A 366 -8.42 9.67 5.35
CA ILE A 366 -9.79 10.23 5.39
C ILE A 366 -10.04 11.10 4.15
N GLY A 367 -9.04 11.81 3.65
CA GLY A 367 -9.09 12.63 2.46
C GLY A 367 -9.55 11.88 1.21
N HIS A 368 -9.30 10.58 1.10
CA HIS A 368 -9.81 9.75 0.01
C HIS A 368 -11.35 9.67 -0.04
N TYR A 369 -12.02 9.88 1.08
CA TYR A 369 -13.49 9.90 1.15
C TYR A 369 -14.09 11.27 0.80
N LEU A 370 -13.27 12.32 0.76
CA LEU A 370 -13.67 13.70 0.57
C LEU A 370 -13.35 14.20 -0.84
N GLY A 371 -14.03 15.28 -1.26
CA GLY A 371 -13.83 15.90 -2.56
C GLY A 371 -14.47 15.14 -3.72
N ILE A 372 -13.97 15.36 -4.92
CA ILE A 372 -14.52 14.83 -6.17
C ILE A 372 -14.30 13.32 -6.27
N SER A 373 -15.34 12.57 -6.63
CA SER A 373 -15.30 11.13 -6.87
C SER A 373 -15.70 10.72 -8.29
N VAL A 374 -16.37 11.62 -9.01
CA VAL A 374 -16.75 11.46 -10.42
C VAL A 374 -16.62 12.80 -11.13
N THR A 375 -16.34 12.77 -12.41
CA THR A 375 -16.24 13.97 -13.25
C THR A 375 -17.59 14.64 -13.47
N ALA A 376 -17.59 15.87 -13.99
CA ALA A 376 -18.82 16.61 -14.32
C ALA A 376 -19.74 15.88 -15.30
N ASP A 377 -19.19 15.05 -16.19
CA ASP A 377 -19.93 14.22 -17.15
C ASP A 377 -20.25 12.80 -16.63
N GLY A 378 -19.93 12.51 -15.36
CA GLY A 378 -20.28 11.26 -14.68
C GLY A 378 -19.34 10.08 -14.89
N ARG A 379 -18.19 10.27 -15.57
CA ARG A 379 -17.16 9.23 -15.70
C ARG A 379 -16.43 9.02 -14.38
N SER A 380 -15.87 7.83 -14.18
CA SER A 380 -14.91 7.60 -13.09
C SER A 380 -13.61 8.40 -13.34
N LEU A 381 -12.89 8.75 -12.28
CA LEU A 381 -11.61 9.45 -12.40
C LEU A 381 -10.57 8.62 -13.14
N GLY A 382 -10.56 7.29 -12.95
CA GLY A 382 -9.69 6.36 -13.68
C GLY A 382 -9.92 6.37 -15.18
N GLU A 383 -11.20 6.39 -15.62
CA GLU A 383 -11.54 6.49 -17.06
C GLU A 383 -11.17 7.85 -17.64
N ALA A 384 -11.33 8.93 -16.87
CA ALA A 384 -11.14 10.29 -17.35
C ALA A 384 -9.68 10.73 -17.37
N LEU A 385 -8.90 10.39 -16.33
CA LEU A 385 -7.53 10.86 -16.12
C LEU A 385 -6.47 9.79 -16.44
N ALA A 386 -6.89 8.55 -16.69
CA ALA A 386 -6.04 7.42 -17.06
C ALA A 386 -4.82 7.27 -16.13
N ASP A 387 -3.60 7.31 -16.68
CA ASP A 387 -2.34 7.16 -15.96
C ASP A 387 -2.03 8.30 -14.95
N TYR A 388 -2.77 9.40 -14.97
CA TYR A 388 -2.67 10.46 -13.95
C TYR A 388 -3.68 10.30 -12.80
N ALA A 389 -4.61 9.37 -12.87
CA ALA A 389 -5.70 9.26 -11.90
C ALA A 389 -5.19 9.08 -10.46
N ASP A 390 -4.30 8.11 -10.25
CA ASP A 390 -3.72 7.81 -8.94
C ASP A 390 -2.87 8.97 -8.42
N LEU A 391 -2.03 9.57 -9.28
CA LEU A 391 -1.19 10.72 -8.92
C LEU A 391 -2.04 11.89 -8.39
N ILE A 392 -3.12 12.21 -9.09
CA ILE A 392 -4.02 13.33 -8.74
C ILE A 392 -4.86 13.00 -7.52
N GLU A 393 -5.30 11.75 -7.37
CA GLU A 393 -6.05 11.30 -6.19
C GLU A 393 -5.21 11.35 -4.91
N GLU A 394 -3.97 10.88 -4.96
CA GLU A 394 -3.03 10.95 -3.84
C GLU A 394 -2.70 12.40 -3.47
N MET A 395 -2.49 13.26 -4.48
CA MET A 395 -2.26 14.69 -4.25
C MET A 395 -3.49 15.35 -3.61
N LYS A 396 -4.70 15.04 -4.08
CA LYS A 396 -5.95 15.54 -3.50
C LYS A 396 -6.06 15.15 -2.03
N SER A 397 -5.79 13.91 -1.69
CA SER A 397 -5.90 13.40 -0.32
C SER A 397 -4.89 14.04 0.64
N ASP A 398 -3.63 14.21 0.22
CA ASP A 398 -2.63 14.97 0.98
C ASP A 398 -3.07 16.42 1.23
N LEU A 399 -3.56 17.11 0.20
CA LEU A 399 -3.99 18.50 0.30
C LEU A 399 -5.27 18.66 1.13
N VAL A 400 -6.21 17.72 1.05
CA VAL A 400 -7.40 17.68 1.91
C VAL A 400 -6.99 17.58 3.38
N SER A 401 -6.04 16.73 3.72
CA SER A 401 -5.49 16.61 5.06
C SER A 401 -4.99 17.96 5.59
N LEU A 402 -4.18 18.66 4.80
CA LEU A 402 -3.59 19.94 5.17
C LEU A 402 -4.63 21.08 5.20
N HIS A 403 -5.60 21.07 4.28
CA HIS A 403 -6.68 22.06 4.22
C HIS A 403 -7.65 21.91 5.40
N ALA A 404 -7.95 20.68 5.82
CA ALA A 404 -8.84 20.41 6.95
C ALA A 404 -8.24 20.79 8.31
N ALA A 405 -6.93 20.97 8.41
CA ALA A 405 -6.21 21.16 9.66
C ALA A 405 -6.74 22.32 10.53
N PRO A 406 -7.08 23.52 10.03
CA PRO A 406 -7.69 24.58 10.85
C PRO A 406 -9.08 24.23 11.38
N THR A 407 -9.88 23.50 10.59
CA THR A 407 -11.20 23.01 11.02
C THR A 407 -11.06 22.02 12.17
N LEU A 408 -10.11 21.07 12.08
CA LEU A 408 -9.81 20.11 13.13
C LEU A 408 -9.38 20.77 14.45
N ARG A 409 -8.59 21.83 14.36
CA ARG A 409 -8.26 22.65 15.54
C ARG A 409 -9.52 23.31 16.11
N THR A 410 -10.38 23.88 15.26
CA THR A 410 -11.59 24.59 15.69
C THR A 410 -12.58 23.69 16.41
N ILE A 411 -12.71 22.43 15.99
CA ILE A 411 -13.56 21.43 16.67
C ILE A 411 -12.87 20.77 17.89
N GLY A 412 -11.63 21.17 18.22
CA GLY A 412 -10.91 20.69 19.39
C GLY A 412 -10.28 19.31 19.23
N TYR A 413 -10.08 18.84 18.01
CA TYR A 413 -9.37 17.56 17.75
C TYR A 413 -7.91 17.64 18.20
N TYR A 414 -7.26 18.80 18.00
CA TYR A 414 -5.97 19.18 18.55
C TYR A 414 -5.90 20.71 18.76
N ASP A 415 -4.87 21.18 19.45
CA ASP A 415 -4.60 22.59 19.73
C ASP A 415 -3.73 23.27 18.65
N ASP A 416 -3.26 24.49 18.94
CA ASP A 416 -2.37 25.26 18.04
C ASP A 416 -1.03 24.55 17.82
N GLN A 417 -0.51 23.84 18.80
CA GLN A 417 0.73 23.07 18.67
C GLN A 417 0.51 21.88 17.72
N GLY A 418 -0.62 21.18 17.87
CA GLY A 418 -1.03 20.10 16.96
C GLY A 418 -1.21 20.57 15.52
N LEU A 419 -1.82 21.75 15.31
CA LEU A 419 -1.92 22.37 13.98
C LEU A 419 -0.55 22.64 13.37
N ARG A 420 0.38 23.24 14.11
CA ARG A 420 1.74 23.50 13.66
C ARG A 420 2.49 22.21 13.33
N ALA A 421 2.32 21.18 14.15
CA ALA A 421 2.92 19.88 13.95
C ALA A 421 2.39 19.17 12.68
N HIS A 422 1.08 19.25 12.44
CA HIS A 422 0.46 18.75 11.21
C HIS A 422 1.03 19.43 9.96
N TYR A 423 1.16 20.75 9.99
CA TYR A 423 1.74 21.55 8.90
C TYR A 423 3.22 21.27 8.68
N ALA A 424 4.01 21.12 9.75
CA ALA A 424 5.43 20.78 9.65
C ALA A 424 5.63 19.43 8.96
N ASP A 425 4.79 18.43 9.29
CA ASP A 425 4.84 17.13 8.62
C ASP A 425 4.42 17.22 7.15
N GLY A 426 3.47 18.09 6.79
CA GLY A 426 3.10 18.37 5.41
C GLY A 426 4.30 18.86 4.58
N ILE A 427 5.12 19.78 5.13
CA ILE A 427 6.36 20.20 4.46
C ILE A 427 7.39 19.08 4.41
N ARG A 428 7.61 18.36 5.54
CA ARG A 428 8.52 17.22 5.59
C ARG A 428 8.25 16.20 4.48
N ARG A 429 6.96 15.93 4.19
CA ARG A 429 6.55 14.98 3.14
C ARG A 429 6.99 15.40 1.75
N THR A 430 7.11 16.69 1.46
CA THR A 430 7.51 17.19 0.14
C THR A 430 9.02 17.09 -0.11
N LEU A 431 9.84 16.88 0.92
CA LEU A 431 11.29 16.82 0.82
C LEU A 431 11.75 15.51 0.16
N GLN A 432 12.41 15.63 -0.98
CA GLN A 432 12.90 14.48 -1.74
C GLN A 432 14.37 14.19 -1.43
N VAL A 433 14.70 12.91 -1.23
CA VAL A 433 16.10 12.45 -1.03
C VAL A 433 16.80 12.13 -2.34
N VAL A 434 16.03 12.02 -3.43
CA VAL A 434 16.51 11.73 -4.78
C VAL A 434 15.42 12.09 -5.78
N ARG A 435 15.77 12.33 -7.03
CA ARG A 435 14.79 12.55 -8.10
C ARG A 435 13.83 11.37 -8.21
N PRO A 436 12.50 11.59 -8.14
CA PRO A 436 11.51 10.54 -8.33
C PRO A 436 11.60 9.90 -9.72
N ARG A 437 11.31 8.60 -9.80
CA ARG A 437 11.09 7.92 -11.07
C ARG A 437 9.62 8.08 -11.50
N SER A 438 9.35 7.90 -12.79
CA SER A 438 8.01 8.09 -13.37
C SER A 438 6.94 7.16 -12.76
N GLU A 439 7.34 5.97 -12.32
CA GLU A 439 6.47 4.98 -11.69
C GLU A 439 6.31 5.14 -10.17
N GLN A 440 6.64 6.30 -9.63
CA GLN A 440 6.55 6.63 -8.20
C GLN A 440 5.52 7.76 -7.97
N PRO A 441 4.21 7.50 -8.00
CA PRO A 441 3.19 8.55 -7.92
C PRO A 441 3.27 9.38 -6.64
N TYR A 442 3.54 8.76 -5.49
CA TYR A 442 3.68 9.46 -4.20
C TYR A 442 4.84 10.47 -4.21
N GLN A 443 6.02 10.04 -4.62
CA GLN A 443 7.19 10.92 -4.67
C GLN A 443 7.02 12.02 -5.73
N THR A 444 6.38 11.69 -6.84
CA THR A 444 6.08 12.65 -7.91
C THR A 444 5.13 13.75 -7.43
N MET A 445 4.01 13.38 -6.78
CA MET A 445 3.08 14.40 -6.27
C MET A 445 3.69 15.24 -5.15
N GLN A 446 4.57 14.67 -4.32
CA GLN A 446 5.31 15.39 -3.28
C GLN A 446 6.29 16.41 -3.90
N LEU A 447 7.00 16.04 -4.98
CA LEU A 447 7.85 16.97 -5.73
C LEU A 447 7.03 18.11 -6.34
N MET A 448 5.87 17.81 -6.91
CA MET A 448 4.96 18.81 -7.46
C MET A 448 4.45 19.78 -6.39
N GLN A 449 4.07 19.27 -5.21
CA GLN A 449 3.68 20.11 -4.07
C GLN A 449 4.84 21.00 -3.62
N PHE A 450 6.06 20.45 -3.51
CA PHE A 450 7.24 21.25 -3.17
C PHE A 450 7.44 22.42 -4.13
N ASN A 451 7.39 22.16 -5.45
CA ASN A 451 7.55 23.17 -6.48
C ASN A 451 6.48 24.26 -6.39
N TYR A 452 5.22 23.85 -6.19
CA TYR A 452 4.14 24.78 -5.98
C TYR A 452 4.32 25.63 -4.72
N PHE A 453 4.68 25.02 -3.60
CA PHE A 453 4.89 25.70 -2.32
C PHE A 453 6.06 26.71 -2.39
N MET A 454 7.13 26.37 -3.10
CA MET A 454 8.23 27.30 -3.35
C MET A 454 7.80 28.50 -4.22
N GLU A 455 7.11 28.26 -5.34
CA GLU A 455 6.68 29.32 -6.24
C GLU A 455 5.69 30.28 -5.57
N HIS A 456 4.88 29.77 -4.63
CA HIS A 456 3.85 30.57 -3.95
C HIS A 456 4.28 31.08 -2.55
N GLY A 457 5.54 30.94 -2.18
CA GLY A 457 6.12 31.53 -0.96
C GLY A 457 5.60 30.90 0.35
N LEU A 458 5.20 29.62 0.32
CA LEU A 458 4.98 28.83 1.52
C LEU A 458 6.32 28.28 2.06
N ILE A 459 7.20 27.90 1.15
CA ILE A 459 8.58 27.52 1.43
C ILE A 459 9.48 28.53 0.74
N GLU A 460 10.49 29.04 1.43
CA GLU A 460 11.41 30.04 0.91
C GLU A 460 12.86 29.69 1.27
N PRO A 461 13.85 30.06 0.45
CA PRO A 461 15.25 29.95 0.84
C PRO A 461 15.53 30.80 2.09
N HIS A 462 16.24 30.24 3.06
CA HIS A 462 16.58 30.91 4.33
C HIS A 462 18.06 31.33 4.39
N GLY A 463 18.31 32.61 4.32
CA GLY A 463 19.66 33.18 4.40
C GLY A 463 20.59 32.71 3.27
N ASP A 464 21.91 32.77 3.53
CA ASP A 464 22.94 32.30 2.59
C ASP A 464 23.17 30.78 2.66
N ALA A 465 22.59 30.11 3.67
CA ALA A 465 22.62 28.67 3.78
C ALA A 465 21.52 28.05 2.87
N ALA A 466 21.78 26.90 2.30
CA ALA A 466 20.79 26.16 1.50
C ALA A 466 19.71 25.53 2.38
N LEU A 467 19.16 26.30 3.33
CA LEU A 467 18.08 25.90 4.23
C LEU A 467 16.76 26.51 3.77
N LEU A 468 15.67 25.97 4.29
CA LEU A 468 14.31 26.35 3.98
C LEU A 468 13.66 27.03 5.19
N ALA A 469 13.00 28.17 4.96
CA ALA A 469 12.04 28.78 5.86
C ALA A 469 10.62 28.33 5.51
N ILE A 470 9.75 28.27 6.52
CA ILE A 470 8.35 27.88 6.34
C ILE A 470 7.46 29.06 6.74
N ASN A 471 6.68 29.58 5.81
CA ASN A 471 5.75 30.67 6.06
C ASN A 471 4.39 30.12 6.52
N TYR A 472 4.28 29.82 7.81
CA TYR A 472 3.06 29.24 8.40
C TYR A 472 1.83 30.14 8.26
N ASP A 473 1.99 31.45 8.13
CA ASP A 473 0.85 32.38 8.01
C ASP A 473 0.19 32.30 6.64
N ARG A 474 0.95 31.86 5.61
CA ARG A 474 0.42 31.61 4.26
C ARG A 474 -0.02 30.18 4.02
N TYR A 475 0.20 29.30 5.01
CA TYR A 475 0.06 27.85 4.78
C TYR A 475 -1.32 27.47 4.26
N HIS A 476 -2.39 27.89 4.95
CA HIS A 476 -3.77 27.55 4.55
C HIS A 476 -4.14 28.16 3.19
N GLU A 477 -3.75 29.39 2.90
CA GLU A 477 -4.00 30.08 1.63
C GLU A 477 -3.41 29.28 0.46
N VAL A 478 -2.11 28.94 0.55
CA VAL A 478 -1.38 28.27 -0.54
C VAL A 478 -1.87 26.84 -0.76
N VAL A 479 -2.11 26.10 0.33
CA VAL A 479 -2.66 24.74 0.25
C VAL A 479 -4.07 24.75 -0.36
N SER A 480 -4.93 25.70 0.05
CA SER A 480 -6.30 25.83 -0.47
C SER A 480 -6.31 26.14 -1.97
N ALA A 481 -5.39 27.00 -2.43
CA ALA A 481 -5.27 27.33 -3.83
C ALA A 481 -4.86 26.11 -4.68
N LEU A 482 -3.86 25.34 -4.23
CA LEU A 482 -3.45 24.11 -4.92
C LEU A 482 -4.56 23.05 -4.90
N LEU A 483 -5.23 22.86 -3.75
CA LEU A 483 -6.35 21.92 -3.64
C LEU A 483 -7.49 22.28 -4.59
N SER A 484 -7.82 23.58 -4.71
CA SER A 484 -8.84 24.05 -5.65
C SER A 484 -8.48 23.70 -7.11
N GLU A 485 -7.21 23.84 -7.50
CA GLU A 485 -6.75 23.42 -8.83
C GLU A 485 -6.91 21.91 -9.04
N VAL A 486 -6.47 21.10 -8.07
CA VAL A 486 -6.55 19.64 -8.15
C VAL A 486 -8.02 19.17 -8.23
N LEU A 487 -8.91 19.70 -7.39
CA LEU A 487 -10.34 19.38 -7.43
C LEU A 487 -10.98 19.79 -8.77
N ARG A 488 -10.56 20.93 -9.34
CA ARG A 488 -11.01 21.38 -10.67
C ARG A 488 -10.58 20.40 -11.77
N LEU A 489 -9.35 19.85 -11.72
CA LEU A 489 -8.88 18.84 -12.67
C LEU A 489 -9.71 17.56 -12.58
N GLN A 490 -9.98 17.08 -11.36
CA GLN A 490 -10.81 15.90 -11.13
C GLN A 490 -12.25 16.12 -11.63
N TYR A 491 -12.83 17.27 -11.35
CA TYR A 491 -14.19 17.59 -11.79
C TYR A 491 -14.31 17.72 -13.31
N ALA A 492 -13.34 18.38 -13.95
CA ALA A 492 -13.31 18.53 -15.40
C ALA A 492 -13.11 17.20 -16.14
N GLY A 493 -12.33 16.26 -15.55
CA GLY A 493 -12.00 14.99 -16.18
C GLY A 493 -11.28 15.15 -17.52
N ASP A 494 -10.49 16.22 -17.67
CA ASP A 494 -9.76 16.55 -18.89
C ASP A 494 -8.31 16.08 -18.78
N TYR A 495 -7.98 15.05 -19.55
CA TYR A 495 -6.65 14.44 -19.58
C TYR A 495 -5.54 15.43 -19.97
N GLU A 496 -5.77 16.24 -21.03
CA GLU A 496 -4.76 17.19 -21.54
C GLU A 496 -4.51 18.32 -20.57
N MET A 497 -5.55 18.81 -19.90
CA MET A 497 -5.42 19.81 -18.84
C MET A 497 -4.63 19.25 -17.66
N THR A 498 -4.90 18.01 -17.29
CA THR A 498 -4.19 17.30 -16.20
C THR A 498 -2.74 17.05 -16.57
N ARG A 499 -2.46 16.61 -17.79
CA ARG A 499 -1.11 16.46 -18.32
C ARG A 499 -0.32 17.76 -18.24
N ALA A 500 -0.89 18.86 -18.71
CA ALA A 500 -0.25 20.18 -18.67
C ALA A 500 0.07 20.64 -17.23
N PHE A 501 -0.84 20.36 -16.28
CA PHE A 501 -0.60 20.62 -14.85
C PHE A 501 0.56 19.78 -14.31
N VAL A 502 0.60 18.48 -14.61
CA VAL A 502 1.69 17.60 -14.17
C VAL A 502 3.03 18.04 -14.80
N GLU A 503 3.07 18.31 -16.11
CA GLU A 503 4.28 18.78 -16.80
C GLU A 503 4.78 20.10 -16.22
N ARG A 504 3.91 20.99 -15.79
CA ARG A 504 4.28 22.26 -15.17
C ARG A 504 4.97 22.07 -13.82
N TRP A 505 4.48 21.18 -12.98
CA TRP A 505 4.93 21.06 -11.60
C TRP A 505 5.88 19.91 -11.33
N ASN A 506 5.95 18.89 -12.20
CA ASN A 506 6.85 17.76 -12.09
C ASN A 506 8.20 18.06 -12.75
N TYR A 507 8.95 19.02 -12.19
CA TYR A 507 10.30 19.33 -12.64
C TYR A 507 11.33 19.18 -11.52
N TRP A 508 12.55 18.87 -11.90
CA TRP A 508 13.69 18.75 -11.01
C TRP A 508 14.77 19.76 -11.42
N ASP A 509 15.16 20.64 -10.49
CA ASP A 509 16.31 21.55 -10.63
C ASP A 509 17.43 21.08 -9.69
N ASP A 510 18.55 20.65 -10.23
CA ASP A 510 19.68 20.15 -9.43
C ASP A 510 20.25 21.21 -8.47
N ARG A 511 20.10 22.49 -8.78
CA ARG A 511 20.56 23.58 -7.90
C ARG A 511 19.68 23.76 -6.65
N VAL A 512 18.44 23.34 -6.71
CA VAL A 512 17.49 23.40 -5.58
C VAL A 512 17.30 22.00 -5.02
N HIS A 513 16.63 21.12 -5.77
CA HIS A 513 16.29 19.78 -5.30
C HIS A 513 17.52 18.89 -5.11
N GLY A 514 18.48 18.92 -6.06
CA GLY A 514 19.73 18.18 -5.95
C GLY A 514 20.52 18.59 -4.72
N ARG A 515 20.65 19.90 -4.47
CA ARG A 515 21.34 20.41 -3.28
C ARG A 515 20.66 20.02 -1.98
N LEU A 516 19.33 20.07 -1.91
CA LEU A 516 18.59 19.62 -0.72
C LEU A 516 18.72 18.10 -0.52
N ALA A 517 18.65 17.33 -1.59
CA ALA A 517 18.85 15.88 -1.56
C ALA A 517 20.25 15.50 -1.03
N GLU A 518 21.31 16.19 -1.48
CA GLU A 518 22.67 16.00 -0.97
C GLU A 518 22.74 16.24 0.54
N LEU A 519 22.21 17.36 1.03
CA LEU A 519 22.18 17.69 2.46
C LEU A 519 21.42 16.64 3.29
N ILE A 520 20.32 16.14 2.77
CA ILE A 520 19.55 15.08 3.43
C ILE A 520 20.36 13.78 3.46
N GLN A 521 21.01 13.40 2.35
CA GLN A 521 21.80 12.17 2.26
C GLN A 521 23.06 12.22 3.15
N GLU A 522 23.67 13.40 3.32
CA GLU A 522 24.79 13.60 4.25
C GLU A 522 24.39 13.33 5.72
N GLN A 523 23.16 13.67 6.10
CA GLN A 523 22.65 13.51 7.47
C GLN A 523 21.97 12.16 7.71
N ALA A 524 21.28 11.63 6.70
CA ALA A 524 20.51 10.39 6.77
C ALA A 524 21.10 9.33 5.84
N SER A 525 22.04 8.54 6.36
CA SER A 525 22.83 7.57 5.60
C SER A 525 22.08 6.28 5.22
N TYR A 526 20.79 6.14 5.55
CA TYR A 526 20.00 4.94 5.24
C TYR A 526 18.63 5.29 4.69
N ARG A 527 18.11 4.43 3.81
CA ARG A 527 16.88 4.68 3.06
C ARG A 527 15.61 4.30 3.82
N GLY A 528 15.68 3.38 4.75
CA GLY A 528 14.53 2.86 5.48
C GLY A 528 14.88 2.37 6.88
N THR A 529 13.85 2.14 7.68
CA THR A 529 13.96 1.60 9.03
C THR A 529 13.28 0.24 9.08
N LEU A 530 14.00 -0.79 9.53
CA LEU A 530 13.43 -2.11 9.73
C LEU A 530 12.48 -2.10 10.93
N VAL A 531 11.23 -2.47 10.69
CA VAL A 531 10.26 -2.72 11.76
C VAL A 531 10.40 -4.16 12.24
N ARG A 532 10.64 -4.32 13.54
CA ARG A 532 10.72 -5.63 14.21
C ARG A 532 9.47 -5.86 15.04
N TYR A 533 9.00 -7.10 15.03
CA TYR A 533 7.81 -7.53 15.76
C TYR A 533 8.23 -8.52 16.86
N ALA A 534 8.19 -8.07 18.13
CA ALA A 534 8.67 -8.84 19.27
C ALA A 534 8.06 -10.27 19.36
N ILE A 535 6.83 -10.45 18.91
CA ILE A 535 6.17 -11.76 18.89
C ILE A 535 6.81 -12.73 17.89
N LEU A 536 7.48 -12.23 16.85
CA LEU A 536 8.17 -13.06 15.84
C LEU A 536 9.61 -13.37 16.25
N GLU A 537 10.22 -12.57 17.12
CA GLU A 537 11.60 -12.73 17.60
C GLU A 537 11.71 -13.73 18.75
N ASN A 538 10.62 -13.93 19.49
CA ASN A 538 10.57 -14.74 20.70
C ASN A 538 9.91 -16.13 20.52
N ARG A 539 9.62 -16.55 19.27
CA ARG A 539 8.91 -17.81 18.97
C ARG A 539 9.53 -18.63 17.85
#